data_d9f61fe313d09b80e6cf7f0abf5d3050
#
_entry.id   d9f61fe313d09b80e6cf7f0abf5d3050
#
_cell.length_a   1.000
_cell.length_b   1.000
_cell.length_c   1.000
_cell.angle_alpha   90.00
_cell.angle_beta   90.00
_cell.angle_gamma   90.00
#
_symmetry.space_group_name_H-M   'P 1'
#
loop_
_entity.id
_entity.type
_entity.pdbx_description
1 polymer ?
#
loop_
_entity_poly.entity_id
_entity_poly.type
_entity_poly.pdbx_seq_one_letter_code
_entity_poly.pdbx_strand_id
1 'polypeptide(L)'
;MRVETLWMTAGKKYTMTETLPADGYVTAESITFTVEDTGEVQKVEMKDDVTKVQISKTDISGKELPGAKLTILDKDGKTVESWTSEKKPHYIEMLPIGEYILREETAPDGYLVAEDVKFTVKDTGEIQKVVMKDEAKPEETPTETPTETPETTPTPETKTTEETKKSISPKTGD
;
A
#
# COMPACT_ATOMS: atom_id res chain seq x y z
N MET A 1 9.43 -36.26 -7.40
CA MET A 1 8.51 -37.15 -6.62
C MET A 1 9.21 -38.47 -6.41
N ARG A 2 9.61 -38.80 -5.19
CA ARG A 2 10.26 -40.07 -4.87
C ARG A 2 9.16 -41.01 -4.37
N VAL A 3 8.84 -42.03 -5.15
CA VAL A 3 7.90 -43.09 -4.72
C VAL A 3 8.71 -44.10 -3.94
N GLU A 4 8.60 -44.10 -2.64
CA GLU A 4 9.09 -45.22 -1.81
C GLU A 4 7.95 -46.25 -1.72
N THR A 5 8.21 -47.47 -2.16
CA THR A 5 7.26 -48.56 -2.00
C THR A 5 7.28 -49.03 -0.55
N LEU A 6 6.33 -48.54 0.24
CA LEU A 6 6.11 -48.97 1.62
C LEU A 6 5.19 -50.22 1.58
N TRP A 7 5.62 -51.32 2.21
CA TRP A 7 4.79 -52.48 2.43
C TRP A 7 3.81 -52.17 3.58
N MET A 8 2.53 -52.01 3.25
CA MET A 8 1.46 -51.82 4.22
C MET A 8 0.83 -53.14 4.58
N THR A 9 0.49 -53.33 5.84
CA THR A 9 -0.10 -54.58 6.37
C THR A 9 -1.59 -54.39 6.57
N ALA A 10 -2.40 -55.33 6.07
CA ALA A 10 -3.84 -55.35 6.30
C ALA A 10 -4.18 -55.34 7.81
N GLY A 11 -5.23 -54.64 8.18
CA GLY A 11 -5.67 -54.44 9.57
C GLY A 11 -4.87 -53.37 10.36
N LYS A 12 -3.80 -52.80 9.80
CA LYS A 12 -3.01 -51.75 10.43
C LYS A 12 -3.51 -50.37 10.05
N LYS A 13 -3.41 -49.44 11.03
CA LYS A 13 -3.68 -48.01 10.82
C LYS A 13 -2.41 -47.28 10.38
N TYR A 14 -2.55 -46.42 9.41
CA TYR A 14 -1.49 -45.54 8.90
C TYR A 14 -1.96 -44.10 8.89
N THR A 15 -1.03 -43.19 9.09
CA THR A 15 -1.29 -41.76 8.98
C THR A 15 -0.50 -41.19 7.80
N MET A 16 -1.21 -40.51 6.91
CA MET A 16 -0.62 -39.73 5.83
C MET A 16 -0.54 -38.27 6.30
N THR A 17 0.64 -37.72 6.21
CA THR A 17 0.92 -36.32 6.63
C THR A 17 1.61 -35.62 5.49
N GLU A 18 1.13 -34.40 5.18
CA GLU A 18 1.84 -33.51 4.31
C GLU A 18 2.95 -32.80 5.10
N THR A 19 4.16 -32.82 4.59
CA THR A 19 5.33 -32.20 5.25
C THR A 19 5.72 -30.86 4.63
N LEU A 20 5.28 -30.60 3.41
CA LEU A 20 5.54 -29.37 2.68
C LEU A 20 4.43 -29.13 1.67
N PRO A 21 3.58 -28.11 1.85
CA PRO A 21 2.57 -27.77 0.87
C PRO A 21 3.21 -27.15 -0.40
N ALA A 22 2.48 -27.19 -1.49
CA ALA A 22 2.86 -26.47 -2.69
C ALA A 22 2.75 -24.94 -2.47
N ASP A 23 3.46 -24.16 -3.29
CA ASP A 23 3.42 -22.70 -3.22
C ASP A 23 1.98 -22.19 -3.34
N GLY A 24 1.55 -21.37 -2.38
CA GLY A 24 0.21 -20.80 -2.31
C GLY A 24 -0.84 -21.73 -1.68
N TYR A 25 -0.47 -22.95 -1.31
CA TYR A 25 -1.34 -23.89 -0.60
C TYR A 25 -1.02 -23.93 0.90
N VAL A 26 -1.99 -24.37 1.67
CA VAL A 26 -1.90 -24.56 3.12
C VAL A 26 -1.64 -26.02 3.40
N THR A 27 -0.79 -26.33 4.38
CA THR A 27 -0.52 -27.69 4.81
C THR A 27 -1.82 -28.41 5.13
N ALA A 28 -2.07 -29.54 4.46
CA ALA A 28 -3.25 -30.34 4.67
C ALA A 28 -3.26 -31.00 6.05
N GLU A 29 -4.44 -31.22 6.61
CA GLU A 29 -4.59 -32.00 7.83
C GLU A 29 -4.21 -33.47 7.58
N SER A 30 -3.51 -34.08 8.56
CA SER A 30 -3.15 -35.49 8.50
C SER A 30 -4.39 -36.41 8.44
N ILE A 31 -4.34 -37.41 7.59
CA ILE A 31 -5.41 -38.40 7.42
C ILE A 31 -4.95 -39.74 7.97
N THR A 32 -5.75 -40.31 8.87
CA THR A 32 -5.53 -41.69 9.38
C THR A 32 -6.50 -42.61 8.69
N PHE A 33 -5.98 -43.73 8.14
CA PHE A 33 -6.76 -44.74 7.47
C PHE A 33 -6.30 -46.17 7.88
N THR A 34 -7.17 -47.11 7.72
CA THR A 34 -6.86 -48.55 7.96
C THR A 34 -6.71 -49.24 6.63
N VAL A 35 -5.66 -50.07 6.46
CA VAL A 35 -5.52 -50.93 5.30
C VAL A 35 -6.44 -52.16 5.49
N GLU A 36 -7.37 -52.32 4.60
CA GLU A 36 -8.31 -53.46 4.62
C GLU A 36 -7.74 -54.68 3.91
N ASP A 37 -8.13 -55.84 4.36
CA ASP A 37 -7.74 -57.11 3.73
C ASP A 37 -8.66 -57.37 2.52
N THR A 38 -8.38 -56.70 1.41
CA THR A 38 -9.12 -56.82 0.16
C THR A 38 -8.17 -56.75 -1.02
N GLY A 39 -8.53 -57.39 -2.13
CA GLY A 39 -7.80 -57.27 -3.39
C GLY A 39 -8.15 -56.02 -4.20
N GLU A 40 -9.04 -55.20 -3.70
CA GLU A 40 -9.46 -53.96 -4.38
C GLU A 40 -8.56 -52.78 -4.02
N VAL A 41 -8.49 -51.76 -4.91
CA VAL A 41 -7.74 -50.54 -4.67
C VAL A 41 -8.49 -49.68 -3.64
N GLN A 42 -7.84 -49.41 -2.50
CA GLN A 42 -8.32 -48.48 -1.51
C GLN A 42 -7.82 -47.07 -1.87
N LYS A 43 -8.72 -46.11 -1.92
CA LYS A 43 -8.42 -44.70 -2.25
C LYS A 43 -8.44 -43.82 -1.00
N VAL A 44 -7.35 -43.12 -0.76
CA VAL A 44 -7.25 -42.08 0.31
C VAL A 44 -6.95 -40.76 -0.38
N GLU A 45 -7.74 -39.75 -0.11
CA GLU A 45 -7.57 -38.42 -0.68
C GLU A 45 -7.22 -37.40 0.41
N MET A 46 -6.19 -36.61 0.19
CA MET A 46 -5.84 -35.43 0.96
C MET A 46 -6.14 -34.21 0.11
N LYS A 47 -6.75 -33.19 0.72
CA LYS A 47 -7.12 -31.95 0.04
C LYS A 47 -6.46 -30.78 0.71
N ASP A 48 -5.85 -29.95 -0.09
CA ASP A 48 -5.22 -28.72 0.36
C ASP A 48 -6.19 -27.54 0.18
N ASP A 49 -6.17 -26.61 1.11
CA ASP A 49 -6.77 -25.29 0.91
C ASP A 49 -5.70 -24.33 0.37
N VAL A 50 -6.09 -23.11 -0.02
CA VAL A 50 -5.18 -22.08 -0.48
C VAL A 50 -5.03 -21.00 0.58
N THR A 51 -3.91 -20.30 0.57
CA THR A 51 -3.76 -19.07 1.36
C THR A 51 -4.67 -17.97 0.80
N LYS A 52 -5.21 -17.11 1.68
CA LYS A 52 -6.15 -16.05 1.33
C LYS A 52 -5.75 -14.78 2.05
N VAL A 53 -5.51 -13.70 1.31
CA VAL A 53 -5.12 -12.39 1.85
C VAL A 53 -6.09 -11.35 1.35
N GLN A 54 -6.58 -10.51 2.26
CA GLN A 54 -7.44 -9.38 1.95
C GLN A 54 -6.72 -8.09 2.35
N ILE A 55 -6.50 -7.19 1.39
CA ILE A 55 -5.79 -5.94 1.58
C ILE A 55 -6.78 -4.78 1.47
N SER A 56 -6.88 -3.99 2.53
CA SER A 56 -7.67 -2.76 2.58
C SER A 56 -6.75 -1.55 2.52
N LYS A 57 -7.06 -0.62 1.61
CA LYS A 57 -6.45 0.70 1.55
C LYS A 57 -7.45 1.72 2.04
N THR A 58 -7.21 2.31 3.22
CA THR A 58 -8.21 3.14 3.89
C THR A 58 -7.66 4.50 4.30
N ASP A 59 -8.57 5.45 4.56
CA ASP A 59 -8.25 6.65 5.33
C ASP A 59 -8.11 6.31 6.83
N ILE A 60 -7.80 7.32 7.64
CA ILE A 60 -7.67 7.17 9.10
C ILE A 60 -8.99 6.75 9.78
N SER A 61 -10.16 7.01 9.16
CA SER A 61 -11.47 6.61 9.67
C SER A 61 -11.82 5.16 9.33
N GLY A 62 -11.06 4.52 8.45
CA GLY A 62 -11.28 3.14 8.00
C GLY A 62 -12.13 3.03 6.74
N LYS A 63 -12.40 4.14 6.04
CA LYS A 63 -13.11 4.14 4.76
C LYS A 63 -12.15 3.78 3.63
N GLU A 64 -12.55 2.83 2.77
CA GLU A 64 -11.75 2.44 1.59
C GLU A 64 -11.45 3.63 0.67
N LEU A 65 -10.19 3.77 0.29
CA LEU A 65 -9.66 4.80 -0.60
C LEU A 65 -9.34 4.22 -1.98
N PRO A 66 -10.08 4.59 -3.02
CA PRO A 66 -9.74 4.23 -4.39
C PRO A 66 -8.64 5.13 -4.96
N GLY A 67 -7.88 4.61 -5.92
CA GLY A 67 -6.93 5.39 -6.71
C GLY A 67 -5.47 5.33 -6.24
N ALA A 68 -5.15 4.65 -5.14
CA ALA A 68 -3.77 4.36 -4.75
C ALA A 68 -3.16 3.30 -5.66
N LYS A 69 -1.91 3.48 -6.08
CA LYS A 69 -1.13 2.41 -6.72
C LYS A 69 -0.37 1.64 -5.67
N LEU A 70 -0.68 0.36 -5.56
CA LEU A 70 -0.13 -0.54 -4.55
C LEU A 70 0.66 -1.66 -5.20
N THR A 71 1.71 -2.10 -4.52
CA THR A 71 2.60 -3.18 -4.94
C THR A 71 2.93 -4.07 -3.75
N ILE A 72 2.87 -5.38 -3.94
CA ILE A 72 3.42 -6.36 -3.00
C ILE A 72 4.82 -6.76 -3.47
N LEU A 73 5.77 -6.69 -2.57
CA LEU A 73 7.13 -7.14 -2.74
C LEU A 73 7.39 -8.37 -1.88
N ASP A 74 8.14 -9.33 -2.40
CA ASP A 74 8.65 -10.45 -1.61
C ASP A 74 9.86 -10.02 -0.73
N LYS A 75 10.40 -10.94 0.05
CA LYS A 75 11.56 -10.73 0.92
C LYS A 75 12.82 -10.24 0.18
N ASP A 76 12.92 -10.51 -1.11
CA ASP A 76 14.06 -10.12 -1.97
C ASP A 76 13.79 -8.79 -2.71
N GLY A 77 12.65 -8.15 -2.44
CA GLY A 77 12.24 -6.88 -3.04
C GLY A 77 11.68 -7.01 -4.46
N LYS A 78 11.39 -8.23 -4.91
CA LYS A 78 10.78 -8.47 -6.20
C LYS A 78 9.28 -8.25 -6.14
N THR A 79 8.74 -7.57 -7.14
CA THR A 79 7.29 -7.37 -7.28
C THR A 79 6.58 -8.70 -7.53
N VAL A 80 5.61 -9.00 -6.66
CA VAL A 80 4.73 -10.17 -6.75
C VAL A 80 3.42 -9.81 -7.41
N GLU A 81 2.83 -8.68 -7.00
CA GLU A 81 1.56 -8.18 -7.53
C GLU A 81 1.50 -6.65 -7.45
N SER A 82 0.78 -6.01 -8.38
CA SER A 82 0.52 -4.58 -8.39
C SER A 82 -0.90 -4.30 -8.88
N TRP A 83 -1.59 -3.37 -8.23
CA TRP A 83 -2.95 -2.97 -8.61
C TRP A 83 -3.24 -1.51 -8.22
N THR A 84 -4.38 -1.01 -8.64
CA THR A 84 -4.92 0.26 -8.16
C THR A 84 -6.04 -0.02 -7.16
N SER A 85 -6.03 0.62 -6.00
CA SER A 85 -7.04 0.44 -4.97
C SER A 85 -8.43 0.88 -5.45
N GLU A 86 -9.45 0.18 -4.95
CA GLU A 86 -10.85 0.43 -5.26
C GLU A 86 -11.64 0.77 -3.98
N LYS A 87 -12.97 0.93 -4.09
CA LYS A 87 -13.88 1.16 -2.95
C LYS A 87 -14.15 -0.10 -2.12
N LYS A 88 -13.40 -1.16 -2.35
CA LYS A 88 -13.48 -2.46 -1.67
C LYS A 88 -12.07 -3.01 -1.46
N PRO A 89 -11.88 -3.89 -0.48
CA PRO A 89 -10.61 -4.57 -0.31
C PRO A 89 -10.18 -5.35 -1.55
N HIS A 90 -8.87 -5.43 -1.78
CA HIS A 90 -8.27 -6.31 -2.78
C HIS A 90 -8.06 -7.70 -2.19
N TYR A 91 -8.45 -8.73 -2.93
CA TYR A 91 -8.41 -10.13 -2.49
C TYR A 91 -7.43 -10.92 -3.32
N ILE A 92 -6.52 -11.63 -2.66
CA ILE A 92 -5.47 -12.42 -3.29
C ILE A 92 -5.53 -13.83 -2.74
N GLU A 93 -5.56 -14.81 -3.64
CA GLU A 93 -5.45 -16.22 -3.31
C GLU A 93 -4.10 -16.78 -3.76
N MET A 94 -3.67 -17.85 -3.14
CA MET A 94 -2.45 -18.57 -3.49
C MET A 94 -1.16 -17.75 -3.38
N LEU A 95 -1.11 -16.77 -2.49
CA LEU A 95 0.15 -16.09 -2.18
C LEU A 95 0.99 -17.05 -1.32
N PRO A 96 2.24 -17.41 -1.73
CA PRO A 96 3.06 -18.35 -0.96
C PRO A 96 3.26 -17.93 0.49
N ILE A 97 3.34 -18.90 1.40
CA ILE A 97 3.64 -18.65 2.82
C ILE A 97 4.99 -17.94 2.92
N GLY A 98 5.05 -16.82 3.65
CA GLY A 98 6.28 -16.03 3.77
C GLY A 98 6.06 -14.58 4.17
N GLU A 99 7.14 -13.82 4.15
CA GLU A 99 7.14 -12.39 4.51
C GLU A 99 7.06 -11.52 3.25
N TYR A 100 6.26 -10.48 3.33
CA TYR A 100 5.99 -9.54 2.25
C TYR A 100 5.97 -8.10 2.73
N ILE A 101 6.12 -7.18 1.78
CA ILE A 101 6.00 -5.75 1.98
C ILE A 101 4.90 -5.23 1.06
N LEU A 102 3.89 -4.58 1.64
CA LEU A 102 2.92 -3.80 0.90
C LEU A 102 3.44 -2.36 0.81
N ARG A 103 3.63 -1.89 -0.41
CA ARG A 103 4.13 -0.55 -0.73
C ARG A 103 3.09 0.25 -1.48
N GLU A 104 2.96 1.51 -1.14
CA GLU A 104 2.23 2.48 -1.93
C GLU A 104 3.18 3.23 -2.85
N GLU A 105 3.01 3.08 -4.15
CA GLU A 105 3.80 3.79 -5.16
C GLU A 105 3.26 5.20 -5.41
N THR A 106 1.94 5.36 -5.29
CA THR A 106 1.25 6.64 -5.49
C THR A 106 0.01 6.67 -4.62
N ALA A 107 -0.13 7.71 -3.79
CA ALA A 107 -1.33 7.95 -3.00
C ALA A 107 -2.47 8.54 -3.85
N PRO A 108 -3.73 8.37 -3.44
CA PRO A 108 -4.84 9.09 -4.03
C PRO A 108 -4.71 10.62 -3.86
N ASP A 109 -5.39 11.37 -4.71
CA ASP A 109 -5.40 12.83 -4.63
C ASP A 109 -5.87 13.31 -3.24
N GLY A 110 -5.14 14.25 -2.66
CA GLY A 110 -5.43 14.79 -1.33
C GLY A 110 -4.88 13.98 -0.16
N TYR A 111 -4.12 12.90 -0.41
CA TYR A 111 -3.51 12.07 0.63
C TYR A 111 -1.99 12.04 0.51
N LEU A 112 -1.33 11.77 1.63
CA LEU A 112 0.11 11.51 1.69
C LEU A 112 0.37 10.05 1.39
N VAL A 113 1.52 9.75 0.77
CA VAL A 113 1.95 8.36 0.55
C VAL A 113 2.21 7.71 1.90
N ALA A 114 1.60 6.54 2.13
CA ALA A 114 1.78 5.77 3.35
C ALA A 114 3.16 5.10 3.41
N GLU A 115 3.61 4.81 4.62
CA GLU A 115 4.79 3.98 4.84
C GLU A 115 4.53 2.51 4.46
N ASP A 116 5.60 1.79 4.11
CA ASP A 116 5.54 0.37 3.80
C ASP A 116 4.96 -0.44 4.98
N VAL A 117 4.03 -1.35 4.67
CA VAL A 117 3.45 -2.28 5.65
C VAL A 117 4.05 -3.66 5.46
N LYS A 118 4.77 -4.16 6.44
CA LYS A 118 5.27 -5.55 6.46
C LYS A 118 4.18 -6.48 6.95
N PHE A 119 3.99 -7.60 6.27
CA PHE A 119 3.04 -8.63 6.68
C PHE A 119 3.56 -10.02 6.35
N THR A 120 3.01 -11.03 7.03
CA THR A 120 3.38 -12.42 6.84
C THR A 120 2.16 -13.20 6.38
N VAL A 121 2.29 -13.94 5.28
CA VAL A 121 1.30 -14.94 4.87
C VAL A 121 1.56 -16.21 5.67
N LYS A 122 0.59 -16.61 6.49
CA LYS A 122 0.66 -17.75 7.39
C LYS A 122 0.08 -19.00 6.74
N ASP A 123 0.47 -20.15 7.26
CA ASP A 123 -0.06 -21.46 6.89
C ASP A 123 -1.48 -21.66 7.46
N THR A 124 -2.47 -21.03 6.82
CA THR A 124 -3.89 -21.11 7.17
C THR A 124 -4.77 -20.79 5.96
N GLY A 125 -5.87 -21.51 5.81
CA GLY A 125 -6.93 -21.25 4.83
C GLY A 125 -7.87 -20.11 5.22
N GLU A 126 -7.71 -19.52 6.40
CA GLU A 126 -8.48 -18.35 6.82
C GLU A 126 -8.06 -17.08 6.08
N ILE A 127 -8.99 -16.14 5.92
CA ILE A 127 -8.69 -14.84 5.31
C ILE A 127 -7.82 -14.01 6.25
N GLN A 128 -6.59 -13.73 5.81
CA GLN A 128 -5.63 -12.88 6.52
C GLN A 128 -5.80 -11.44 6.05
N LYS A 129 -6.04 -10.51 7.00
CA LYS A 129 -6.34 -9.11 6.68
C LYS A 129 -5.12 -8.24 6.88
N VAL A 130 -4.84 -7.40 5.89
CA VAL A 130 -3.79 -6.37 5.91
C VAL A 130 -4.44 -5.03 5.63
N VAL A 131 -4.11 -4.00 6.42
CA VAL A 131 -4.66 -2.65 6.27
C VAL A 131 -3.52 -1.65 6.13
N MET A 132 -3.58 -0.83 5.08
CA MET A 132 -2.72 0.33 4.90
C MET A 132 -3.58 1.60 4.99
N LYS A 133 -3.15 2.55 5.82
CA LYS A 133 -3.90 3.78 6.09
C LYS A 133 -3.16 5.00 5.54
N ASP A 134 -3.91 5.91 4.94
CA ASP A 134 -3.41 7.21 4.50
C ASP A 134 -3.91 8.34 5.39
N GLU A 135 -3.04 9.31 5.56
CA GLU A 135 -3.37 10.60 6.14
C GLU A 135 -3.68 11.62 5.03
N ALA A 136 -4.71 12.43 5.25
CA ALA A 136 -5.01 13.54 4.36
C ALA A 136 -3.86 14.56 4.38
N LYS A 137 -3.55 15.15 3.24
CA LYS A 137 -2.64 16.30 3.17
C LYS A 137 -3.23 17.47 3.98
N PRO A 138 -2.40 18.22 4.72
CA PRO A 138 -2.86 19.45 5.34
C PRO A 138 -3.45 20.39 4.27
N GLU A 139 -4.61 20.97 4.54
CA GLU A 139 -5.13 22.06 3.68
C GLU A 139 -4.13 23.21 3.75
N GLU A 140 -3.58 23.60 2.60
CA GLU A 140 -2.86 24.86 2.50
C GLU A 140 -3.87 25.99 2.70
N THR A 141 -3.85 26.61 3.88
CA THR A 141 -4.62 27.82 4.11
C THR A 141 -4.10 28.85 3.10
N PRO A 142 -4.95 29.46 2.24
CA PRO A 142 -4.48 30.49 1.35
C PRO A 142 -3.84 31.57 2.19
N THR A 143 -2.54 31.80 2.02
CA THR A 143 -1.87 32.97 2.57
C THR A 143 -2.53 34.17 1.90
N GLU A 144 -3.39 34.90 2.65
CA GLU A 144 -3.92 36.17 2.19
C GLU A 144 -2.73 37.04 1.80
N THR A 145 -2.62 37.32 0.50
CA THR A 145 -1.71 38.32 -0.01
C THR A 145 -2.06 39.61 0.73
N PRO A 146 -1.10 40.32 1.39
CA PRO A 146 -1.40 41.58 2.02
C PRO A 146 -1.92 42.53 0.92
N THR A 147 -3.18 42.91 1.01
CA THR A 147 -3.75 43.97 0.20
C THR A 147 -2.99 45.26 0.58
N GLU A 148 -2.10 45.72 -0.30
CA GLU A 148 -1.53 47.04 -0.20
C GLU A 148 -2.69 48.02 -0.22
N THR A 149 -2.90 48.69 0.90
CA THR A 149 -3.79 49.85 1.02
C THR A 149 -3.21 50.95 0.14
N PRO A 150 -3.96 51.55 -0.81
CA PRO A 150 -3.47 52.69 -1.56
C PRO A 150 -3.30 53.87 -0.61
N GLU A 151 -2.05 54.27 -0.44
CA GLU A 151 -1.70 55.52 0.25
C GLU A 151 -2.29 56.69 -0.52
N THR A 152 -3.24 57.37 0.10
CA THR A 152 -3.83 58.61 -0.40
C THR A 152 -2.79 59.75 -0.34
N THR A 153 -2.36 60.18 -1.49
CA THR A 153 -1.53 61.36 -1.70
C THR A 153 -2.28 62.63 -1.22
N PRO A 154 -1.74 63.42 -0.31
CA PRO A 154 -2.31 64.76 -0.03
C PRO A 154 -1.87 65.72 -1.11
N THR A 155 -2.85 66.39 -1.69
CA THR A 155 -2.73 67.57 -2.58
C THR A 155 -2.02 68.70 -1.88
N PRO A 156 -1.01 69.37 -2.50
CA PRO A 156 -0.47 70.65 -1.96
C PRO A 156 -1.32 71.81 -2.41
N GLU A 157 -1.82 72.56 -1.45
CA GLU A 157 -2.40 73.89 -1.67
C GLU A 157 -1.35 74.85 -2.11
N THR A 158 -1.73 75.60 -3.15
CA THR A 158 -1.06 76.83 -3.70
C THR A 158 -1.04 77.96 -2.70
N LYS A 159 0.12 78.60 -2.46
CA LYS A 159 0.20 80.01 -2.13
C LYS A 159 1.40 80.69 -2.79
N THR A 160 1.05 81.54 -3.68
CA THR A 160 1.77 82.65 -4.35
C THR A 160 2.53 83.51 -3.39
N THR A 161 3.73 83.96 -3.73
CA THR A 161 4.15 85.38 -3.86
C THR A 161 5.67 85.50 -4.01
N GLU A 162 6.01 86.03 -5.17
CA GLU A 162 6.86 87.17 -5.52
C GLU A 162 8.35 87.17 -5.13
N GLU A 163 9.07 87.32 -6.22
CA GLU A 163 10.07 88.34 -6.62
C GLU A 163 11.42 88.30 -5.90
N THR A 164 12.52 88.23 -6.57
CA THR A 164 13.27 89.22 -7.34
C THR A 164 14.62 88.69 -7.79
N LYS A 165 14.86 88.85 -9.08
CA LYS A 165 16.05 89.35 -9.79
C LYS A 165 17.47 89.08 -9.27
N LYS A 166 18.30 88.51 -10.10
CA LYS A 166 19.41 89.07 -10.86
C LYS A 166 20.55 88.13 -11.13
N SER A 167 20.65 87.72 -12.35
CA SER A 167 21.74 88.05 -13.25
C SER A 167 23.17 87.79 -12.76
N ILE A 168 23.84 86.88 -13.43
CA ILE A 168 24.98 87.14 -14.32
C ILE A 168 25.78 85.87 -14.54
N SER A 169 25.83 85.46 -15.77
CA SER A 169 26.95 84.68 -16.42
C SER A 169 28.18 85.62 -16.52
N PRO A 170 29.35 85.20 -16.95
CA PRO A 170 29.80 83.97 -17.57
C PRO A 170 31.28 83.59 -17.25
N LYS A 171 31.72 82.56 -17.95
CA LYS A 171 33.02 82.36 -18.63
C LYS A 171 34.06 81.44 -18.03
N THR A 172 34.24 80.40 -18.75
CA THR A 172 35.40 80.03 -19.59
C THR A 172 36.67 79.54 -18.89
N GLY A 173 37.11 78.48 -19.30
CA GLY A 173 38.49 78.24 -19.61
C GLY A 173 39.12 76.99 -19.00
N ASP A 174 39.41 76.22 -19.85
CA ASP A 174 40.51 75.42 -20.22
C ASP A 174 40.47 73.92 -19.88
#